data_17be33d28dcb96415107f8abe5218735
#
_entry.id   17be33d28dcb96415107f8abe5218735
#
_cell.length_a   1.000
_cell.length_b   1.000
_cell.length_c   1.000
_cell.angle_alpha   90.00
_cell.angle_beta   90.00
_cell.angle_gamma   90.00
#
_symmetry.space_group_name_H-M   'P 1'
#
loop_
_entity.id
_entity.type
_entity.pdbx_description
1 polymer ?
#
loop_
_entity_poly.entity_id
_entity_poly.type
_entity_poly.pdbx_seq_one_letter_code
_entity_poly.pdbx_strand_id
1 'polypeptide(L)'
;MSDEDEAPLVKKARIFYGSIEEKERERLARDGTISSEKDALKAGIEAGNINISSGESMELEERVSDRQAEVLAEFERRKRARQITVSTDDTEVKACLRALGEPITVFGEGPAERRERLRNILSVVGLDALKKSKKDEEKAKRSQEDSQQTWYHEGPDTLKEARIWLAKYSLPKAVKRLEAAQAQREIPESTRTVRQQELHKTLRNLNNFCSQIGDDRPISTCQFSPNSKLLVTASWSGLCKLWNIPDCSLVRTLRGHSTNVGAVSFHPQATLTLAESDVNMASCAADGSVKLWSLDSDEPVADIEGHFMRVARVAWHPSGRFLGTTCYDNSWRLWDLEVQEEILHQEGHSKGVHDLHFHPDGSLAGTGGLDSFGRVWDLRTGRCVMFLEGHLKEVYAVNFSPNGFHVATGSGDNTCKVWDLRKRRCIYTIPAHQNLVSSVKFQPTDGHFLLTGAYDNMAKVWTHPGWSPLKTLAGHEGKVMGLDMSPDGQLIATCSYDRTFKLWVAD
;
A
#
# COMPACT_ATOMS: atom_id res chain seq x y z
N MET A 1 4.42 -12.98 -59.81
CA MET A 1 5.75 -13.55 -59.74
C MET A 1 6.30 -13.15 -58.38
N SER A 2 6.43 -14.03 -57.43
CA SER A 2 6.61 -15.46 -57.33
C SER A 2 5.86 -16.00 -56.07
N ASP A 3 5.23 -17.12 -56.26
CA ASP A 3 4.64 -17.96 -55.23
C ASP A 3 5.74 -18.53 -54.35
N GLU A 4 5.61 -18.40 -53.05
CA GLU A 4 6.35 -19.21 -52.09
C GLU A 4 5.43 -20.28 -51.52
N ASP A 5 5.74 -21.52 -51.88
CA ASP A 5 5.08 -22.75 -51.46
C ASP A 5 5.04 -22.94 -49.97
N GLU A 6 3.87 -22.86 -49.35
CA GLU A 6 3.62 -23.41 -48.04
C GLU A 6 3.67 -24.94 -48.07
N ALA A 7 4.73 -25.50 -47.50
CA ALA A 7 4.88 -26.92 -47.26
C ALA A 7 3.79 -27.41 -46.27
N PRO A 8 3.11 -28.52 -46.52
CA PRO A 8 2.08 -29.01 -45.65
C PRO A 8 2.64 -29.47 -44.28
N LEU A 9 2.06 -28.93 -43.22
CA LEU A 9 2.34 -29.35 -41.84
C LEU A 9 2.07 -30.83 -41.64
N VAL A 10 3.12 -31.64 -41.62
CA VAL A 10 3.05 -33.06 -41.30
C VAL A 10 2.57 -33.17 -39.84
N LYS A 11 1.31 -33.61 -39.66
CA LYS A 11 0.77 -33.98 -38.35
C LYS A 11 1.61 -35.10 -37.76
N LYS A 12 2.46 -34.80 -36.79
CA LYS A 12 3.18 -35.82 -36.02
C LYS A 12 2.15 -36.71 -35.34
N ALA A 13 2.17 -38.03 -35.69
CA ALA A 13 1.34 -39.02 -35.04
C ALA A 13 1.60 -38.96 -33.52
N ARG A 14 0.58 -38.71 -32.74
CA ARG A 14 0.64 -38.81 -31.28
C ARG A 14 0.79 -40.29 -30.93
N ILE A 15 1.97 -40.66 -30.42
CA ILE A 15 2.21 -41.99 -29.85
C ILE A 15 1.56 -41.99 -28.47
N PHE A 16 0.43 -42.68 -28.33
CA PHE A 16 -0.22 -42.93 -27.06
C PHE A 16 0.46 -44.04 -26.32
N TYR A 17 1.07 -43.77 -25.18
CA TYR A 17 1.51 -44.74 -24.20
C TYR A 17 0.37 -44.91 -23.18
N GLY A 18 -0.68 -45.59 -23.53
CA GLY A 18 -1.77 -46.02 -22.65
C GLY A 18 -1.93 -47.51 -22.69
N SER A 19 -2.60 -48.11 -21.70
CA SER A 19 -2.95 -49.54 -21.72
C SER A 19 -3.92 -49.80 -22.88
N ILE A 20 -3.90 -50.99 -23.41
CA ILE A 20 -4.82 -51.42 -24.46
C ILE A 20 -6.29 -51.23 -24.01
N GLU A 21 -6.53 -51.38 -22.71
CA GLU A 21 -7.81 -51.20 -22.05
C GLU A 21 -8.32 -49.73 -22.09
N GLU A 22 -7.44 -48.77 -21.96
CA GLU A 22 -7.80 -47.35 -22.08
C GLU A 22 -8.19 -46.95 -23.50
N LYS A 23 -7.52 -47.49 -24.50
CA LYS A 23 -7.83 -47.28 -25.92
C LYS A 23 -9.18 -47.90 -26.32
N GLU A 24 -9.48 -49.09 -25.81
CA GLU A 24 -10.75 -49.76 -26.05
C GLU A 24 -11.90 -49.04 -25.34
N ARG A 25 -11.66 -48.54 -24.15
CA ARG A 25 -12.59 -47.72 -23.36
C ARG A 25 -12.92 -46.38 -24.06
N GLU A 26 -11.92 -45.71 -24.63
CA GLU A 26 -12.12 -44.50 -25.44
C GLU A 26 -12.90 -44.80 -26.75
N ARG A 27 -12.65 -45.96 -27.38
CA ARG A 27 -13.37 -46.38 -28.59
C ARG A 27 -14.84 -46.65 -28.31
N LEU A 28 -15.14 -47.38 -27.24
CA LEU A 28 -16.52 -47.72 -26.83
C LEU A 28 -17.29 -46.47 -26.33
N ALA A 29 -16.61 -45.52 -25.72
CA ALA A 29 -17.20 -44.24 -25.33
C ALA A 29 -17.53 -43.34 -26.55
N ARG A 30 -16.75 -43.42 -27.63
CA ARG A 30 -17.01 -42.67 -28.86
C ARG A 30 -18.20 -43.24 -29.64
N ASP A 31 -18.44 -44.54 -29.58
CA ASP A 31 -19.54 -45.18 -30.28
C ASP A 31 -20.90 -45.08 -29.56
N GLY A 32 -20.94 -44.42 -28.40
CA GLY A 32 -22.17 -44.00 -27.70
C GLY A 32 -23.03 -45.17 -27.16
N THR A 33 -22.49 -46.37 -27.07
CA THR A 33 -23.28 -47.60 -26.78
C THR A 33 -23.25 -48.06 -25.32
N ILE A 34 -22.45 -47.45 -24.44
CA ILE A 34 -22.31 -47.94 -23.04
C ILE A 34 -22.21 -46.79 -22.05
N SER A 35 -23.03 -46.78 -21.01
CA SER A 35 -23.18 -45.74 -20.01
C SER A 35 -22.42 -45.93 -18.70
N SER A 36 -21.74 -47.10 -18.48
CA SER A 36 -21.00 -47.36 -17.24
C SER A 36 -19.70 -48.14 -17.44
N GLU A 37 -18.70 -47.91 -16.55
CA GLU A 37 -17.39 -48.60 -16.61
C GLU A 37 -17.49 -50.14 -16.50
N LYS A 38 -18.47 -50.64 -15.75
CA LYS A 38 -18.68 -52.09 -15.57
C LYS A 38 -19.24 -52.77 -16.84
N ASP A 39 -20.03 -52.05 -17.61
CA ASP A 39 -20.62 -52.55 -18.84
C ASP A 39 -19.60 -52.58 -20.00
N ALA A 40 -18.65 -51.62 -19.99
CA ALA A 40 -17.55 -51.60 -20.94
C ALA A 40 -16.58 -52.81 -20.75
N LEU A 41 -16.30 -53.14 -19.50
CA LEU A 41 -15.47 -54.32 -19.16
C LEU A 41 -16.15 -55.64 -19.55
N LYS A 42 -17.46 -55.79 -19.30
CA LYS A 42 -18.24 -56.97 -19.71
C LYS A 42 -18.29 -57.13 -21.23
N ALA A 43 -18.53 -56.05 -21.95
CA ALA A 43 -18.55 -56.06 -23.41
C ALA A 43 -17.17 -56.42 -24.02
N GLY A 44 -16.04 -55.98 -23.38
CA GLY A 44 -14.71 -56.32 -23.80
C GLY A 44 -14.36 -57.81 -23.59
N ILE A 45 -14.88 -58.43 -22.53
CA ILE A 45 -14.74 -59.84 -22.23
C ILE A 45 -15.58 -60.70 -23.23
N GLU A 46 -16.82 -60.33 -23.52
CA GLU A 46 -17.69 -61.02 -24.48
C GLU A 46 -17.18 -60.91 -25.91
N ALA A 47 -16.50 -59.82 -26.27
CA ALA A 47 -15.89 -59.65 -27.59
C ALA A 47 -14.54 -60.39 -27.79
N GLY A 48 -14.04 -61.08 -26.77
CA GLY A 48 -12.79 -61.85 -26.85
C GLY A 48 -11.51 -60.99 -26.89
N ASN A 49 -11.63 -59.73 -26.61
CA ASN A 49 -10.49 -58.77 -26.62
C ASN A 49 -9.68 -58.75 -25.31
N ILE A 50 -10.21 -59.40 -24.26
CA ILE A 50 -9.58 -59.50 -22.94
C ILE A 50 -9.56 -60.98 -22.54
N ASN A 51 -8.37 -61.57 -22.49
CA ASN A 51 -8.16 -62.95 -22.01
C ASN A 51 -7.92 -62.96 -20.51
N ILE A 52 -8.77 -63.63 -19.75
CA ILE A 52 -8.57 -63.92 -18.33
C ILE A 52 -7.99 -65.30 -18.24
N SER A 53 -6.66 -65.44 -18.07
CA SER A 53 -6.05 -66.72 -17.74
C SER A 53 -6.21 -67.02 -16.26
N SER A 54 -6.78 -68.17 -15.92
CA SER A 54 -7.00 -68.64 -14.55
C SER A 54 -5.69 -68.94 -13.86
N GLY A 55 -5.52 -68.38 -12.70
CA GLY A 55 -4.29 -68.26 -11.98
C GLY A 55 -3.74 -69.47 -11.28
N GLU A 56 -2.72 -70.07 -11.86
CA GLU A 56 -1.70 -70.85 -11.15
C GLU A 56 -0.27 -70.55 -11.64
N SER A 57 -0.12 -69.73 -12.73
CA SER A 57 1.19 -69.29 -13.24
C SER A 57 1.67 -67.92 -12.74
N MET A 58 0.82 -67.20 -11.96
CA MET A 58 1.06 -65.80 -11.61
C MET A 58 2.22 -65.56 -10.63
N GLU A 59 2.54 -66.47 -9.69
CA GLU A 59 3.60 -66.22 -8.72
C GLU A 59 5.03 -66.17 -9.30
N LEU A 60 5.29 -66.87 -10.40
CA LEU A 60 6.60 -66.88 -11.04
C LEU A 60 6.78 -65.68 -12.00
N GLU A 61 5.70 -65.32 -12.70
CA GLU A 61 5.69 -64.14 -13.59
C GLU A 61 5.71 -62.84 -12.81
N GLU A 62 5.01 -62.72 -11.66
CA GLU A 62 5.08 -61.56 -10.79
C GLU A 62 6.51 -61.34 -10.25
N ARG A 63 7.20 -62.39 -9.79
CA ARG A 63 8.60 -62.27 -9.30
C ARG A 63 9.58 -61.89 -10.40
N VAL A 64 9.38 -62.30 -11.63
CA VAL A 64 10.20 -61.91 -12.78
C VAL A 64 9.88 -60.49 -13.21
N SER A 65 8.62 -60.12 -13.18
CA SER A 65 8.16 -58.72 -13.46
C SER A 65 8.67 -57.72 -12.43
N ASP A 66 8.61 -58.06 -11.13
CA ASP A 66 9.15 -57.24 -10.06
C ASP A 66 10.65 -57.01 -10.17
N ARG A 67 11.44 -58.06 -10.46
CA ARG A 67 12.87 -57.90 -10.74
C ARG A 67 13.15 -57.06 -11.98
N GLN A 68 12.35 -57.18 -13.03
CA GLN A 68 12.50 -56.35 -14.23
C GLN A 68 12.09 -54.90 -13.95
N ALA A 69 11.06 -54.68 -13.14
CA ALA A 69 10.64 -53.35 -12.69
C ALA A 69 11.73 -52.69 -11.81
N GLU A 70 12.35 -53.44 -10.89
CA GLU A 70 13.47 -52.92 -10.08
C GLU A 70 14.69 -52.56 -10.94
N VAL A 71 15.04 -53.38 -11.91
CA VAL A 71 16.16 -53.10 -12.83
C VAL A 71 15.87 -51.88 -13.71
N LEU A 72 14.65 -51.73 -14.20
CA LEU A 72 14.23 -50.56 -14.96
C LEU A 72 14.22 -49.30 -14.09
N ALA A 73 13.72 -49.37 -12.86
CA ALA A 73 13.74 -48.27 -11.90
C ALA A 73 15.18 -47.84 -11.56
N GLU A 74 16.10 -48.82 -11.38
CA GLU A 74 17.51 -48.53 -11.16
C GLU A 74 18.17 -47.88 -12.39
N PHE A 75 17.86 -48.35 -13.58
CA PHE A 75 18.34 -47.77 -14.83
C PHE A 75 17.85 -46.33 -15.01
N GLU A 76 16.58 -46.07 -14.75
CA GLU A 76 16.01 -44.71 -14.79
C GLU A 76 16.62 -43.80 -13.71
N ARG A 77 16.88 -44.33 -12.53
CA ARG A 77 17.58 -43.61 -11.48
C ARG A 77 18.99 -43.20 -11.90
N ARG A 78 19.75 -44.13 -12.47
CA ARG A 78 21.11 -43.88 -13.02
C ARG A 78 21.06 -42.87 -14.17
N LYS A 79 20.05 -42.95 -15.03
CA LYS A 79 19.83 -42.00 -16.13
C LYS A 79 19.53 -40.58 -15.59
N ARG A 80 18.66 -40.45 -14.57
CA ARG A 80 18.39 -39.20 -13.87
C ARG A 80 19.64 -38.66 -13.17
N ALA A 81 20.37 -39.48 -12.50
CA ALA A 81 21.61 -39.09 -11.84
C ALA A 81 22.64 -38.47 -12.82
N ARG A 82 22.76 -38.99 -14.04
CA ARG A 82 23.66 -38.46 -15.07
C ARG A 82 23.23 -37.09 -15.60
N GLN A 83 21.94 -36.76 -15.52
CA GLN A 83 21.42 -35.49 -15.97
C GLN A 83 21.54 -34.37 -14.91
N ILE A 84 21.79 -34.73 -13.65
CA ILE A 84 21.93 -33.79 -12.54
C ILE A 84 23.35 -33.21 -12.57
N THR A 85 23.44 -31.90 -12.78
CA THR A 85 24.69 -31.15 -12.65
C THR A 85 24.92 -30.80 -11.20
N VAL A 86 26.05 -31.27 -10.65
CA VAL A 86 26.49 -30.98 -9.27
C VAL A 86 27.73 -30.09 -9.34
N SER A 87 27.84 -29.13 -8.43
CA SER A 87 29.00 -28.24 -8.34
C SER A 87 30.32 -29.02 -8.23
N THR A 88 31.37 -28.46 -8.83
CA THR A 88 32.74 -28.97 -8.74
C THR A 88 33.42 -28.57 -7.42
N ASP A 89 32.87 -27.59 -6.71
CA ASP A 89 33.40 -27.15 -5.42
C ASP A 89 32.98 -28.10 -4.30
N ASP A 90 33.98 -28.66 -3.60
CA ASP A 90 33.78 -29.60 -2.50
C ASP A 90 33.10 -28.96 -1.28
N THR A 91 33.26 -27.66 -1.09
CA THR A 91 32.59 -26.93 0.00
C THR A 91 31.08 -26.84 -0.22
N GLU A 92 30.64 -26.60 -1.43
CA GLU A 92 29.21 -26.60 -1.81
C GLU A 92 28.60 -28.00 -1.76
N VAL A 93 29.35 -29.01 -2.18
CA VAL A 93 28.91 -30.44 -2.09
C VAL A 93 28.67 -30.83 -0.63
N LYS A 94 29.58 -30.47 0.27
CA LYS A 94 29.44 -30.71 1.71
C LYS A 94 28.25 -29.97 2.31
N ALA A 95 28.01 -28.72 1.88
CA ALA A 95 26.84 -27.94 2.31
C ALA A 95 25.53 -28.57 1.83
N CYS A 96 25.47 -29.07 0.58
CA CYS A 96 24.28 -29.74 0.05
C CYS A 96 24.01 -31.08 0.78
N LEU A 97 25.03 -31.86 1.09
CA LEU A 97 24.86 -33.09 1.87
C LEU A 97 24.35 -32.80 3.29
N ARG A 98 24.88 -31.75 3.93
CA ARG A 98 24.41 -31.32 5.26
C ARG A 98 22.93 -30.88 5.21
N ALA A 99 22.55 -30.15 4.19
CA ALA A 99 21.15 -29.68 3.99
C ALA A 99 20.17 -30.85 3.75
N LEU A 100 20.64 -31.96 3.21
CA LEU A 100 19.86 -33.20 3.02
C LEU A 100 19.86 -34.12 4.25
N GLY A 101 20.56 -33.75 5.33
CA GLY A 101 20.69 -34.59 6.54
C GLY A 101 21.61 -35.78 6.41
N GLU A 102 22.41 -35.82 5.35
CA GLU A 102 23.33 -36.93 5.04
C GLU A 102 24.74 -36.68 5.62
N PRO A 103 25.51 -37.74 5.94
CA PRO A 103 26.89 -37.60 6.41
C PRO A 103 27.74 -36.79 5.43
N ILE A 104 28.46 -35.79 5.92
CA ILE A 104 29.30 -34.92 5.10
C ILE A 104 30.43 -35.69 4.40
N THR A 105 31.05 -36.62 5.12
CA THR A 105 32.13 -37.48 4.63
C THR A 105 31.94 -38.89 5.14
N VAL A 106 32.18 -39.87 4.31
CA VAL A 106 32.26 -41.31 4.68
C VAL A 106 33.73 -41.69 4.70
N PHE A 107 34.09 -42.66 5.54
CA PHE A 107 35.47 -43.13 5.66
C PHE A 107 36.02 -43.65 4.31
N GLY A 108 37.15 -43.12 3.87
CA GLY A 108 37.78 -43.49 2.60
C GLY A 108 37.26 -42.78 1.35
N GLU A 109 36.24 -41.88 1.49
CA GLU A 109 35.60 -41.19 0.37
C GLU A 109 36.39 -39.97 -0.09
N GLY A 110 36.78 -39.94 -1.37
CA GLY A 110 37.39 -38.77 -2.01
C GLY A 110 36.38 -37.72 -2.50
N PRO A 111 36.86 -36.51 -2.92
CA PRO A 111 35.97 -35.45 -3.40
C PRO A 111 35.11 -35.84 -4.63
N ALA A 112 35.63 -36.71 -5.49
CA ALA A 112 34.91 -37.19 -6.67
C ALA A 112 33.78 -38.15 -6.30
N GLU A 113 34.04 -39.07 -5.38
CA GLU A 113 33.06 -40.05 -4.89
C GLU A 113 31.94 -39.37 -4.10
N ARG A 114 32.29 -38.34 -3.31
CA ARG A 114 31.30 -37.49 -2.59
C ARG A 114 30.33 -36.80 -3.54
N ARG A 115 30.83 -36.28 -4.64
CA ARG A 115 29.97 -35.68 -5.69
C ARG A 115 29.06 -36.72 -6.34
N GLU A 116 29.56 -37.91 -6.57
CA GLU A 116 28.76 -39.02 -7.13
C GLU A 116 27.68 -39.48 -6.14
N ARG A 117 28.01 -39.56 -4.85
CA ARG A 117 27.05 -39.86 -3.79
C ARG A 117 25.96 -38.79 -3.72
N LEU A 118 26.28 -37.50 -3.73
CA LEU A 118 25.31 -36.42 -3.76
C LEU A 118 24.41 -36.52 -5.00
N ARG A 119 24.98 -36.85 -6.17
CA ARG A 119 24.21 -37.02 -7.40
C ARG A 119 23.21 -38.18 -7.30
N ASN A 120 23.62 -39.27 -6.69
CA ASN A 120 22.79 -40.45 -6.45
C ASN A 120 21.64 -40.12 -5.47
N ILE A 121 21.90 -39.39 -4.39
CA ILE A 121 20.91 -38.98 -3.41
C ILE A 121 19.89 -38.03 -4.08
N LEU A 122 20.34 -37.03 -4.85
CA LEU A 122 19.48 -36.11 -5.57
C LEU A 122 18.63 -36.79 -6.64
N SER A 123 19.09 -37.93 -7.20
CA SER A 123 18.29 -38.71 -8.14
C SER A 123 17.07 -39.38 -7.50
N VAL A 124 17.12 -39.60 -6.17
CA VAL A 124 16.05 -40.22 -5.37
C VAL A 124 15.13 -39.11 -4.78
N VAL A 125 15.74 -38.13 -4.13
CA VAL A 125 15.01 -37.10 -3.35
C VAL A 125 14.49 -35.94 -4.23
N GLY A 126 15.13 -35.69 -5.38
CA GLY A 126 14.80 -34.63 -6.29
C GLY A 126 15.50 -33.29 -5.96
N LEU A 127 15.67 -32.44 -6.99
CA LEU A 127 16.34 -31.14 -6.85
C LEU A 127 15.53 -30.12 -6.01
N ASP A 128 14.22 -30.33 -5.86
CA ASP A 128 13.34 -29.41 -5.12
C ASP A 128 13.55 -29.48 -3.60
N ALA A 129 14.15 -30.58 -3.09
CA ALA A 129 14.50 -30.70 -1.68
C ALA A 129 15.58 -29.66 -1.27
N LEU A 130 16.57 -29.42 -2.15
CA LEU A 130 17.60 -28.39 -1.92
C LEU A 130 17.03 -26.95 -1.98
N LYS A 131 16.01 -26.73 -2.82
CA LYS A 131 15.33 -25.43 -2.90
C LYS A 131 14.48 -25.17 -1.66
N LYS A 132 13.84 -26.18 -1.09
CA LYS A 132 13.07 -26.07 0.16
C LYS A 132 13.99 -25.77 1.35
N SER A 133 15.09 -26.50 1.50
CA SER A 133 16.03 -26.29 2.63
C SER A 133 16.68 -24.89 2.56
N LYS A 134 17.07 -24.41 1.37
CA LYS A 134 17.59 -23.03 1.21
C LYS A 134 16.55 -21.96 1.56
N LYS A 135 15.27 -22.15 1.19
CA LYS A 135 14.18 -21.23 1.57
C LYS A 135 13.90 -21.24 3.07
N ASP A 136 14.03 -22.39 3.70
CA ASP A 136 13.81 -22.52 5.14
C ASP A 136 14.99 -21.94 5.95
N GLU A 137 16.22 -22.09 5.46
CA GLU A 137 17.41 -21.42 6.02
C GLU A 137 17.35 -19.89 5.83
N GLU A 138 16.93 -19.39 4.65
CA GLU A 138 16.73 -17.97 4.42
C GLU A 138 15.61 -17.39 5.28
N LYS A 139 14.51 -18.13 5.47
CA LYS A 139 13.45 -17.74 6.41
C LYS A 139 13.93 -17.73 7.85
N ALA A 140 14.71 -18.74 8.27
CA ALA A 140 15.28 -18.80 9.60
C ALA A 140 16.32 -17.68 9.85
N LYS A 141 17.16 -17.35 8.86
CA LYS A 141 18.08 -16.20 8.92
C LYS A 141 17.33 -14.88 9.01
N ARG A 142 16.31 -14.65 8.15
CA ARG A 142 15.49 -13.44 8.22
C ARG A 142 14.76 -13.31 9.55
N SER A 143 14.24 -14.40 10.10
CA SER A 143 13.58 -14.37 11.42
C SER A 143 14.56 -14.11 12.56
N GLN A 144 15.82 -14.54 12.45
CA GLN A 144 16.88 -14.22 13.42
C GLN A 144 17.38 -12.78 13.28
N GLU A 145 17.55 -12.26 12.05
CA GLU A 145 17.90 -10.87 11.80
C GLU A 145 16.79 -9.94 12.26
N ASP A 146 15.53 -10.27 11.99
CA ASP A 146 14.37 -9.53 12.49
C ASP A 146 14.24 -9.54 14.02
N SER A 147 14.70 -10.61 14.71
CA SER A 147 14.68 -10.68 16.17
C SER A 147 15.84 -9.95 16.83
N GLN A 148 16.92 -9.66 16.11
CA GLN A 148 18.07 -8.92 16.63
C GLN A 148 18.00 -7.42 16.37
N GLN A 149 17.15 -6.96 15.42
CA GLN A 149 16.92 -5.55 15.23
C GLN A 149 15.95 -5.03 16.29
N THR A 150 16.36 -4.04 17.06
CA THR A 150 15.50 -3.32 18.00
C THR A 150 14.55 -2.45 17.16
N TRP A 151 13.37 -2.97 16.81
CA TRP A 151 12.35 -2.28 16.01
C TRP A 151 11.53 -1.27 16.81
N TYR A 152 11.74 -1.17 18.10
CA TYR A 152 10.98 -0.34 19.03
C TYR A 152 11.88 0.71 19.63
N HIS A 153 11.43 1.96 19.59
CA HIS A 153 11.94 2.94 20.51
C HIS A 153 11.50 2.57 21.93
N GLU A 154 12.41 2.68 22.89
CA GLU A 154 12.06 2.68 24.29
C GLU A 154 11.15 3.89 24.49
N GLY A 155 9.94 3.65 24.94
CA GLY A 155 8.95 4.69 25.17
C GLY A 155 8.36 4.56 26.57
N PRO A 156 7.66 5.59 27.04
CA PRO A 156 6.96 5.55 28.32
C PRO A 156 5.90 4.43 28.34
N ASP A 157 5.51 3.98 29.52
CA ASP A 157 4.45 2.97 29.67
C ASP A 157 3.12 3.44 29.05
N THR A 158 2.88 4.74 29.02
CA THR A 158 1.75 5.38 28.34
C THR A 158 1.69 5.05 26.84
N LEU A 159 2.84 4.85 26.18
CA LEU A 159 2.88 4.43 24.79
C LEU A 159 2.28 3.04 24.58
N LYS A 160 2.49 2.10 25.49
CA LYS A 160 1.92 0.76 25.41
C LYS A 160 0.38 0.81 25.55
N GLU A 161 -0.12 1.61 26.48
CA GLU A 161 -1.56 1.80 26.65
C GLU A 161 -2.18 2.46 25.41
N ALA A 162 -1.55 3.50 24.88
CA ALA A 162 -1.98 4.15 23.65
C ALA A 162 -2.00 3.18 22.44
N ARG A 163 -1.01 2.31 22.28
CA ARG A 163 -1.00 1.27 21.25
C ARG A 163 -2.12 0.26 21.38
N ILE A 164 -2.43 -0.18 22.60
CA ILE A 164 -3.57 -1.06 22.88
C ILE A 164 -4.88 -0.35 22.56
N TRP A 165 -4.99 0.90 22.95
CA TRP A 165 -6.17 1.73 22.66
C TRP A 165 -6.35 1.93 21.15
N LEU A 166 -5.28 2.27 20.43
CA LEU A 166 -5.27 2.41 18.96
C LEU A 166 -5.67 1.10 18.26
N ALA A 167 -5.23 -0.05 18.77
CA ALA A 167 -5.66 -1.34 18.24
C ALA A 167 -7.17 -1.55 18.41
N LYS A 168 -7.70 -1.28 19.61
CA LYS A 168 -9.14 -1.38 19.90
C LYS A 168 -9.99 -0.42 19.05
N TYR A 169 -9.48 0.77 18.78
CA TYR A 169 -10.14 1.77 17.92
C TYR A 169 -10.12 1.39 16.45
N SER A 170 -8.94 1.02 15.94
CA SER A 170 -8.71 0.86 14.50
C SER A 170 -9.33 -0.42 13.92
N LEU A 171 -9.34 -1.53 14.67
CA LEU A 171 -9.87 -2.80 14.17
C LEU A 171 -11.35 -2.74 13.78
N PRO A 172 -12.27 -2.22 14.60
CA PRO A 172 -13.68 -2.08 14.21
C PRO A 172 -13.89 -1.12 13.04
N LYS A 173 -13.08 -0.04 12.95
CA LYS A 173 -13.12 0.91 11.82
C LYS A 173 -12.70 0.23 10.52
N ALA A 174 -11.64 -0.57 10.58
CA ALA A 174 -11.17 -1.34 9.41
C ALA A 174 -12.21 -2.35 8.93
N VAL A 175 -12.89 -3.06 9.84
CA VAL A 175 -13.98 -3.99 9.50
C VAL A 175 -15.10 -3.24 8.76
N LYS A 176 -15.61 -2.15 9.34
CA LYS A 176 -16.67 -1.34 8.72
C LYS A 176 -16.27 -0.82 7.32
N ARG A 177 -15.02 -0.36 7.16
CA ARG A 177 -14.53 0.09 5.85
C ARG A 177 -14.47 -1.05 4.84
N LEU A 178 -14.04 -2.25 5.25
CA LEU A 178 -13.99 -3.42 4.38
C LEU A 178 -15.38 -3.89 3.97
N GLU A 179 -16.35 -3.89 4.89
CA GLU A 179 -17.76 -4.19 4.61
C GLU A 179 -18.35 -3.17 3.62
N ALA A 180 -18.11 -1.87 3.84
CA ALA A 180 -18.52 -0.84 2.90
C ALA A 180 -17.89 -1.01 1.51
N ALA A 181 -16.59 -1.35 1.46
CA ALA A 181 -15.90 -1.61 0.20
C ALA A 181 -16.44 -2.87 -0.51
N GLN A 182 -16.88 -3.88 0.22
CA GLN A 182 -17.52 -5.06 -0.32
C GLN A 182 -18.91 -4.72 -0.89
N ALA A 183 -19.72 -3.99 -0.15
CA ALA A 183 -21.03 -3.52 -0.62
C ALA A 183 -20.91 -2.66 -1.90
N GLN A 184 -19.90 -1.80 -1.98
CA GLN A 184 -19.64 -1.02 -3.20
C GLN A 184 -19.26 -1.90 -4.41
N ARG A 185 -18.65 -3.06 -4.21
CA ARG A 185 -18.32 -3.99 -5.30
C ARG A 185 -19.56 -4.72 -5.83
N GLU A 186 -20.57 -4.93 -5.01
CA GLU A 186 -21.83 -5.57 -5.39
C GLU A 186 -22.70 -4.67 -6.31
N ILE A 187 -22.46 -3.35 -6.29
CA ILE A 187 -23.13 -2.41 -7.20
C ILE A 187 -22.71 -2.72 -8.64
N PRO A 188 -23.68 -2.86 -9.59
CA PRO A 188 -23.38 -3.10 -11.00
C PRO A 188 -22.40 -2.09 -11.58
N GLU A 189 -21.49 -2.55 -12.43
CA GLU A 189 -20.48 -1.69 -13.04
C GLU A 189 -21.09 -0.55 -13.88
N SER A 190 -22.20 -0.81 -14.55
CA SER A 190 -22.95 0.20 -15.29
C SER A 190 -23.40 1.37 -14.40
N THR A 191 -23.95 1.09 -13.22
CA THR A 191 -24.37 2.14 -12.27
C THR A 191 -23.17 2.92 -11.73
N ARG A 192 -22.06 2.23 -11.44
CA ARG A 192 -20.83 2.90 -10.98
C ARG A 192 -20.25 3.83 -12.05
N THR A 193 -20.24 3.38 -13.31
CA THR A 193 -19.73 4.20 -14.43
C THR A 193 -20.60 5.43 -14.68
N VAL A 194 -21.93 5.30 -14.59
CA VAL A 194 -22.85 6.45 -14.74
C VAL A 194 -22.58 7.48 -13.63
N ARG A 195 -22.55 7.05 -12.36
CA ARG A 195 -22.24 7.96 -11.23
C ARG A 195 -20.90 8.66 -11.40
N GLN A 196 -19.90 7.92 -11.87
CA GLN A 196 -18.58 8.48 -12.11
C GLN A 196 -18.58 9.50 -13.26
N GLN A 197 -19.33 9.24 -14.33
CA GLN A 197 -19.47 10.18 -15.45
C GLN A 197 -20.20 11.47 -15.03
N GLU A 198 -21.24 11.35 -14.21
CA GLU A 198 -21.94 12.49 -13.63
C GLU A 198 -21.00 13.35 -12.76
N LEU A 199 -20.25 12.70 -11.86
CA LEU A 199 -19.25 13.38 -11.04
C LEU A 199 -18.18 14.06 -11.91
N HIS A 200 -17.68 13.38 -12.96
CA HIS A 200 -16.71 14.00 -13.86
C HIS A 200 -17.29 15.20 -14.63
N LYS A 201 -18.57 15.15 -14.99
CA LYS A 201 -19.27 16.27 -15.62
C LYS A 201 -19.34 17.47 -14.66
N THR A 202 -19.74 17.23 -13.42
CA THR A 202 -19.78 18.24 -12.36
C THR A 202 -18.40 18.85 -12.11
N LEU A 203 -17.36 18.04 -11.98
CA LEU A 203 -16.00 18.53 -11.74
C LEU A 203 -15.40 19.33 -12.90
N ARG A 204 -15.83 19.09 -14.14
CA ARG A 204 -15.43 19.92 -15.29
C ARG A 204 -16.00 21.32 -15.26
N ASN A 205 -17.15 21.50 -14.59
CA ASN A 205 -17.83 22.77 -14.44
C ASN A 205 -17.37 23.58 -13.23
N LEU A 206 -16.32 23.12 -12.52
CA LEU A 206 -15.75 23.86 -11.40
C LEU A 206 -15.31 25.26 -11.83
N ASN A 207 -15.83 26.28 -11.16
CA ASN A 207 -15.53 27.69 -11.41
C ASN A 207 -15.11 28.38 -10.11
N ASN A 208 -14.37 29.47 -10.22
CA ASN A 208 -14.02 30.29 -9.08
C ASN A 208 -15.28 30.99 -8.55
N PHE A 209 -15.74 30.63 -7.37
CA PHE A 209 -16.90 31.19 -6.70
C PHE A 209 -16.53 32.46 -5.93
N CYS A 210 -15.47 32.41 -5.13
CA CYS A 210 -15.03 33.51 -4.29
C CYS A 210 -13.51 33.62 -4.28
N SER A 211 -13.00 34.84 -4.26
CA SER A 211 -11.60 35.17 -4.07
C SER A 211 -11.47 36.18 -2.97
N GLN A 212 -10.93 35.81 -1.82
CA GLN A 212 -10.85 36.65 -0.64
C GLN A 212 -9.38 36.87 -0.25
N ILE A 213 -9.05 38.12 0.13
CA ILE A 213 -7.76 38.42 0.74
C ILE A 213 -7.79 37.85 2.16
N GLY A 214 -6.97 36.85 2.40
CA GLY A 214 -6.94 36.18 3.70
C GLY A 214 -6.06 36.90 4.72
N ASP A 215 -4.92 37.45 4.30
CA ASP A 215 -4.01 38.14 5.19
C ASP A 215 -3.08 39.09 4.42
N ASP A 216 -2.25 39.86 5.16
CA ASP A 216 -1.21 40.73 4.62
C ASP A 216 0.07 39.95 4.22
N ARG A 217 0.20 38.73 4.67
CA ARG A 217 1.31 37.80 4.37
C ARG A 217 0.79 36.54 3.66
N PRO A 218 1.67 35.77 3.01
CA PRO A 218 1.30 34.52 2.34
C PRO A 218 0.52 33.55 3.24
N ILE A 219 -0.49 32.89 2.67
CA ILE A 219 -1.27 31.88 3.37
C ILE A 219 -0.59 30.52 3.16
N SER A 220 -0.24 29.83 4.25
CA SER A 220 0.47 28.55 4.21
C SER A 220 -0.46 27.36 4.02
N THR A 221 -1.60 27.36 4.69
CA THR A 221 -2.60 26.27 4.61
C THR A 221 -4.01 26.81 4.82
N CYS A 222 -4.97 26.05 4.33
CA CYS A 222 -6.38 26.20 4.63
C CYS A 222 -6.99 24.83 4.92
N GLN A 223 -8.02 24.82 5.78
CA GLN A 223 -8.79 23.61 6.06
C GLN A 223 -10.25 23.93 6.34
N PHE A 224 -11.15 23.10 5.83
CA PHE A 224 -12.57 23.16 6.16
C PHE A 224 -12.86 22.52 7.50
N SER A 225 -13.86 23.06 8.20
CA SER A 225 -14.43 22.42 9.39
C SER A 225 -15.20 21.13 9.01
N PRO A 226 -15.35 20.17 9.93
CA PRO A 226 -16.08 18.93 9.67
C PRO A 226 -17.55 19.12 9.24
N ASN A 227 -18.19 20.24 9.61
CA ASN A 227 -19.55 20.59 9.17
C ASN A 227 -19.62 21.39 7.85
N SER A 228 -18.49 21.62 7.18
CA SER A 228 -18.37 22.38 5.93
C SER A 228 -18.77 23.86 6.00
N LYS A 229 -19.06 24.42 7.20
CA LYS A 229 -19.53 25.80 7.35
C LYS A 229 -18.43 26.81 7.66
N LEU A 230 -17.29 26.36 8.13
CA LEU A 230 -16.16 27.22 8.47
C LEU A 230 -14.92 26.80 7.67
N LEU A 231 -14.10 27.79 7.37
CA LEU A 231 -12.76 27.60 6.80
C LEU A 231 -11.74 28.27 7.72
N VAL A 232 -10.66 27.60 8.05
CA VAL A 232 -9.53 28.21 8.75
C VAL A 232 -8.38 28.41 7.77
N THR A 233 -7.70 29.53 7.87
CA THR A 233 -6.48 29.84 7.11
C THR A 233 -5.34 30.16 8.04
N ALA A 234 -4.16 29.62 7.79
CA ALA A 234 -2.93 29.92 8.50
C ALA A 234 -2.04 30.80 7.64
N SER A 235 -1.43 31.83 8.24
CA SER A 235 -0.60 32.80 7.53
C SER A 235 0.82 32.91 8.09
N TRP A 236 1.72 33.40 7.25
CA TRP A 236 3.08 33.75 7.66
C TRP A 236 3.16 35.01 8.53
N SER A 237 2.03 35.67 8.79
CA SER A 237 1.95 36.76 9.76
C SER A 237 1.94 36.31 11.21
N GLY A 238 1.82 34.99 11.48
CA GLY A 238 1.60 34.44 12.81
C GLY A 238 0.10 34.34 13.18
N LEU A 239 -0.80 34.73 12.29
CA LEU A 239 -2.24 34.71 12.52
C LEU A 239 -2.90 33.50 11.86
N CYS A 240 -3.91 32.97 12.55
CA CYS A 240 -4.88 32.07 11.97
C CYS A 240 -6.23 32.79 11.93
N LYS A 241 -6.94 32.72 10.81
CA LYS A 241 -8.23 33.38 10.64
C LYS A 241 -9.32 32.35 10.30
N LEU A 242 -10.46 32.56 10.93
CA LEU A 242 -11.65 31.73 10.76
C LEU A 242 -12.67 32.46 9.90
N TRP A 243 -13.18 31.79 8.89
CA TRP A 243 -14.07 32.35 7.87
C TRP A 243 -15.37 31.56 7.82
N ASN A 244 -16.49 32.25 7.69
CA ASN A 244 -17.78 31.60 7.47
C ASN A 244 -17.97 31.28 5.98
N ILE A 245 -18.48 30.12 5.67
CA ILE A 245 -18.73 29.62 4.31
C ILE A 245 -20.24 29.48 4.11
N PRO A 246 -20.80 29.93 2.98
CA PRO A 246 -20.14 30.37 1.74
C PRO A 246 -19.78 31.86 1.65
N ASP A 247 -20.18 32.68 2.60
CA ASP A 247 -20.10 34.15 2.51
C ASP A 247 -18.67 34.71 2.56
N CYS A 248 -17.71 33.91 2.94
CA CYS A 248 -16.31 34.31 3.13
C CYS A 248 -16.14 35.49 4.12
N SER A 249 -17.09 35.66 5.06
CA SER A 249 -17.01 36.68 6.10
C SER A 249 -16.04 36.23 7.21
N LEU A 250 -15.20 37.15 7.68
CA LEU A 250 -14.28 36.88 8.79
C LEU A 250 -15.06 36.70 10.10
N VAL A 251 -14.97 35.55 10.70
CA VAL A 251 -15.59 35.25 12.01
C VAL A 251 -14.64 35.64 13.14
N ARG A 252 -13.37 35.22 13.05
CA ARG A 252 -12.41 35.38 14.17
C ARG A 252 -10.98 35.42 13.68
N THR A 253 -10.11 36.12 14.41
CA THR A 253 -8.67 36.14 14.19
C THR A 253 -7.97 35.60 15.43
N LEU A 254 -7.32 34.45 15.32
CA LEU A 254 -6.61 33.77 16.40
C LEU A 254 -5.19 34.33 16.48
N ARG A 255 -4.82 34.78 17.67
CA ARG A 255 -3.56 35.46 17.95
C ARG A 255 -2.77 34.71 19.03
N GLY A 256 -1.52 34.38 18.76
CA GLY A 256 -0.67 33.69 19.76
C GLY A 256 0.67 33.23 19.24
N HIS A 257 0.81 32.98 17.92
CA HIS A 257 2.11 32.70 17.34
C HIS A 257 2.90 33.97 17.08
N SER A 258 4.20 33.92 17.35
CA SER A 258 5.13 35.04 17.09
C SER A 258 5.81 34.94 15.73
N THR A 259 5.78 33.75 15.11
CA THR A 259 6.43 33.45 13.84
C THR A 259 5.45 32.90 12.81
N ASN A 260 5.98 32.56 11.62
CA ASN A 260 5.18 32.03 10.52
C ASN A 260 4.44 30.75 10.92
N VAL A 261 3.11 30.74 10.77
CA VAL A 261 2.31 29.53 10.96
C VAL A 261 2.51 28.59 9.78
N GLY A 262 2.92 27.36 10.07
CA GLY A 262 3.14 26.31 9.07
C GLY A 262 1.85 25.64 8.61
N ALA A 263 1.00 25.27 9.57
CA ALA A 263 -0.28 24.64 9.32
C ALA A 263 -1.27 24.85 10.45
N VAL A 264 -2.55 24.67 10.13
CA VAL A 264 -3.66 24.63 11.06
C VAL A 264 -4.55 23.44 10.71
N SER A 265 -5.12 22.76 11.70
CA SER A 265 -5.99 21.61 11.48
C SER A 265 -7.14 21.59 12.48
N PHE A 266 -8.35 21.30 11.98
CA PHE A 266 -9.53 21.07 12.82
C PHE A 266 -9.49 19.70 13.48
N HIS A 267 -10.01 19.66 14.70
CA HIS A 267 -10.32 18.40 15.36
C HIS A 267 -11.41 17.65 14.57
N PRO A 268 -11.34 16.31 14.41
CA PRO A 268 -12.29 15.55 13.58
C PRO A 268 -13.76 15.69 14.00
N GLN A 269 -14.01 16.02 15.26
CA GLN A 269 -15.35 16.20 15.81
C GLN A 269 -15.69 17.69 16.09
N ALA A 270 -14.80 18.60 15.75
CA ALA A 270 -15.07 20.04 15.85
C ALA A 270 -16.33 20.40 15.08
N THR A 271 -17.12 21.30 15.61
CA THR A 271 -18.38 21.77 15.01
C THR A 271 -19.48 20.70 14.79
N LEU A 272 -19.25 19.45 15.17
CA LEU A 272 -20.21 18.36 15.12
C LEU A 272 -20.74 17.99 16.52
N THR A 273 -19.84 17.61 17.42
CA THR A 273 -20.16 17.10 18.76
C THR A 273 -19.47 17.87 19.88
N LEU A 274 -18.31 18.52 19.57
CA LEU A 274 -17.58 19.31 20.55
C LEU A 274 -18.24 20.68 20.76
N ALA A 275 -18.18 21.15 22.01
CA ALA A 275 -18.58 22.52 22.34
C ALA A 275 -17.57 23.52 21.73
N GLU A 276 -17.99 24.76 21.52
CA GLU A 276 -17.12 25.82 20.97
C GLU A 276 -15.97 26.17 21.93
N SER A 277 -16.19 25.98 23.23
CA SER A 277 -15.18 26.19 24.29
C SER A 277 -14.11 25.12 24.36
N ASP A 278 -14.35 23.94 23.78
CA ASP A 278 -13.41 22.83 23.80
C ASP A 278 -12.27 23.06 22.81
N VAL A 279 -11.27 22.17 22.83
CA VAL A 279 -10.14 22.20 21.87
C VAL A 279 -10.66 21.75 20.49
N ASN A 280 -10.90 22.71 19.62
CA ASN A 280 -11.44 22.49 18.29
C ASN A 280 -10.41 22.53 17.16
N MET A 281 -9.27 23.13 17.39
CA MET A 281 -8.22 23.29 16.37
C MET A 281 -6.83 23.19 16.97
N ALA A 282 -5.86 22.85 16.13
CA ALA A 282 -4.43 22.91 16.46
C ALA A 282 -3.68 23.62 15.34
N SER A 283 -2.68 24.42 15.70
CA SER A 283 -1.79 25.10 14.75
C SER A 283 -0.33 24.89 15.14
N CYS A 284 0.57 25.00 14.16
CA CYS A 284 2.00 24.88 14.39
C CYS A 284 2.75 26.02 13.70
N ALA A 285 3.90 26.41 14.26
CA ALA A 285 4.67 27.52 13.73
C ALA A 285 6.18 27.20 13.58
N ALA A 286 6.87 28.15 12.95
CA ALA A 286 8.29 28.01 12.61
C ALA A 286 9.22 28.06 13.81
N ASP A 287 8.77 28.56 14.94
CA ASP A 287 9.49 28.60 16.22
C ASP A 287 9.45 27.28 17.01
N GLY A 288 8.75 26.28 16.50
CA GLY A 288 8.55 25.01 17.19
C GLY A 288 7.29 24.98 18.05
N SER A 289 6.57 26.08 18.21
CA SER A 289 5.36 26.12 19.00
C SER A 289 4.18 25.42 18.31
N VAL A 290 3.43 24.67 19.08
CA VAL A 290 2.15 24.08 18.68
C VAL A 290 1.09 24.56 19.65
N LYS A 291 0.02 25.15 19.14
CA LYS A 291 -1.03 25.77 19.95
C LYS A 291 -2.38 25.12 19.69
N LEU A 292 -3.16 24.96 20.75
CA LEU A 292 -4.52 24.45 20.74
C LEU A 292 -5.50 25.59 20.92
N TRP A 293 -6.57 25.56 20.13
CA TRP A 293 -7.54 26.66 20.05
C TRP A 293 -8.96 26.17 20.25
N SER A 294 -9.77 27.00 20.89
CA SER A 294 -11.22 26.91 20.91
C SER A 294 -11.85 27.74 19.80
N LEU A 295 -13.15 27.59 19.58
CA LEU A 295 -13.90 28.41 18.62
C LEU A 295 -14.45 29.71 19.24
N ASP A 296 -14.49 29.79 20.56
CA ASP A 296 -15.06 30.94 21.29
C ASP A 296 -14.04 31.97 21.75
N SER A 297 -12.72 31.66 21.70
CA SER A 297 -11.62 32.54 22.13
C SER A 297 -10.68 32.91 20.98
N ASP A 298 -10.09 34.10 21.05
CA ASP A 298 -9.03 34.57 20.14
C ASP A 298 -7.62 34.14 20.62
N GLU A 299 -7.51 33.72 21.88
CA GLU A 299 -6.27 33.28 22.53
C GLU A 299 -6.18 31.76 22.56
N PRO A 300 -4.98 31.17 22.55
CA PRO A 300 -4.79 29.73 22.63
C PRO A 300 -5.25 29.19 24.00
N VAL A 301 -5.89 28.01 23.98
CA VAL A 301 -6.29 27.29 25.19
C VAL A 301 -5.10 26.67 25.88
N ALA A 302 -4.16 26.12 25.10
CA ALA A 302 -2.95 25.49 25.61
C ALA A 302 -1.84 25.51 24.56
N ASP A 303 -0.61 25.46 25.04
CA ASP A 303 0.61 25.36 24.26
C ASP A 303 1.22 23.98 24.48
N ILE A 304 1.61 23.34 23.38
CA ILE A 304 2.36 22.08 23.41
C ILE A 304 3.84 22.42 23.21
N GLU A 305 4.63 22.22 24.24
CA GLU A 305 6.07 22.42 24.23
C GLU A 305 6.81 21.12 23.97
N GLY A 306 7.99 21.19 23.35
CA GLY A 306 8.84 20.00 23.14
C GLY A 306 9.61 20.02 21.84
N HIS A 307 9.19 20.79 20.85
CA HIS A 307 9.95 20.97 19.61
C HIS A 307 10.93 22.15 19.74
N PHE A 308 12.17 21.91 19.32
CA PHE A 308 13.23 22.95 19.29
C PHE A 308 13.48 23.50 17.89
N MET A 309 12.88 22.91 16.89
CA MET A 309 13.01 23.31 15.49
C MET A 309 11.62 23.51 14.87
N ARG A 310 11.61 24.08 13.65
CA ARG A 310 10.40 24.36 12.91
C ARG A 310 9.48 23.14 12.82
N VAL A 311 8.24 23.31 13.27
CA VAL A 311 7.15 22.36 13.02
C VAL A 311 6.49 22.72 11.69
N ALA A 312 6.45 21.77 10.76
CA ALA A 312 5.99 22.01 9.41
C ALA A 312 4.47 21.78 9.27
N ARG A 313 3.97 20.70 9.84
CA ARG A 313 2.55 20.30 9.76
C ARG A 313 2.06 19.73 11.08
N VAL A 314 0.77 19.86 11.28
CA VAL A 314 0.01 19.27 12.38
C VAL A 314 -1.19 18.54 11.80
N ALA A 315 -1.46 17.34 12.30
CA ALA A 315 -2.59 16.52 11.87
C ALA A 315 -3.24 15.82 13.07
N TRP A 316 -4.57 15.79 13.07
CA TRP A 316 -5.33 15.05 14.05
C TRP A 316 -5.49 13.59 13.65
N HIS A 317 -5.33 12.71 14.61
CA HIS A 317 -5.74 11.33 14.47
C HIS A 317 -7.28 11.25 14.34
N PRO A 318 -7.84 10.33 13.53
CA PRO A 318 -9.31 10.25 13.31
C PRO A 318 -10.16 10.04 14.55
N SER A 319 -9.56 9.66 15.69
CA SER A 319 -10.26 9.57 16.99
C SER A 319 -10.47 10.93 17.65
N GLY A 320 -9.61 11.92 17.34
CA GLY A 320 -9.56 13.19 18.04
C GLY A 320 -8.68 13.18 19.31
N ARG A 321 -8.29 12.02 19.83
CA ARG A 321 -7.46 11.92 21.04
C ARG A 321 -6.01 12.29 20.81
N PHE A 322 -5.43 11.86 19.67
CA PHE A 322 -4.02 12.05 19.40
C PHE A 322 -3.78 13.13 18.35
N LEU A 323 -2.70 13.86 18.56
CA LEU A 323 -2.20 14.87 17.65
C LEU A 323 -0.80 14.46 17.13
N GLY A 324 -0.61 14.50 15.83
CA GLY A 324 0.70 14.26 15.20
C GLY A 324 1.33 15.56 14.72
N THR A 325 2.61 15.73 14.93
CA THR A 325 3.38 16.91 14.50
C THR A 325 4.63 16.49 13.76
N THR A 326 4.97 17.19 12.68
CA THR A 326 6.19 16.95 11.90
C THR A 326 7.19 18.06 12.12
N CYS A 327 8.45 17.70 12.37
CA CYS A 327 9.48 18.63 12.70
C CYS A 327 10.68 18.54 11.73
N TYR A 328 11.43 19.63 11.62
CA TYR A 328 12.67 19.66 10.82
C TYR A 328 13.88 19.08 11.56
N ASP A 329 13.68 18.55 12.78
CA ASP A 329 14.65 17.72 13.52
C ASP A 329 14.76 16.28 13.00
N ASN A 330 14.17 15.97 11.84
CA ASN A 330 14.12 14.65 11.18
C ASN A 330 13.15 13.66 11.84
N SER A 331 12.37 14.11 12.80
CA SER A 331 11.39 13.30 13.54
C SER A 331 9.96 13.79 13.34
N TRP A 332 9.04 12.93 13.68
CA TRP A 332 7.65 13.31 13.91
C TRP A 332 7.23 12.79 15.29
N ARG A 333 6.28 13.46 15.92
CA ARG A 333 5.86 13.16 17.30
C ARG A 333 4.37 12.93 17.36
N LEU A 334 3.97 12.09 18.32
CA LEU A 334 2.58 11.82 18.65
C LEU A 334 2.30 12.25 20.09
N TRP A 335 1.29 13.07 20.24
CA TRP A 335 0.86 13.65 21.50
C TRP A 335 -0.48 13.07 21.89
N ASP A 336 -0.65 12.66 23.14
CA ASP A 336 -1.94 12.28 23.71
C ASP A 336 -2.51 13.47 24.47
N LEU A 337 -3.60 14.01 24.00
CA LEU A 337 -4.22 15.20 24.59
C LEU A 337 -5.05 14.89 25.84
N GLU A 338 -5.44 13.63 26.09
CA GLU A 338 -6.07 13.23 27.32
C GLU A 338 -5.06 13.19 28.49
N VAL A 339 -3.86 12.71 28.23
CA VAL A 339 -2.76 12.60 29.21
C VAL A 339 -1.89 13.87 29.22
N GLN A 340 -1.95 14.65 28.14
CA GLN A 340 -1.15 15.87 27.91
C GLN A 340 0.36 15.60 27.86
N GLU A 341 0.76 14.46 27.28
CA GLU A 341 2.16 14.05 27.20
C GLU A 341 2.56 13.68 25.75
N GLU A 342 3.86 13.81 25.45
CA GLU A 342 4.46 13.21 24.27
C GLU A 342 4.58 11.71 24.49
N ILE A 343 3.84 10.91 23.70
CA ILE A 343 3.85 9.44 23.81
C ILE A 343 4.80 8.78 22.81
N LEU A 344 5.10 9.42 21.71
CA LEU A 344 5.98 8.85 20.68
C LEU A 344 6.84 9.94 20.02
N HIS A 345 8.15 9.76 20.10
CA HIS A 345 9.13 10.46 19.29
C HIS A 345 9.65 9.49 18.23
N GLN A 346 9.21 9.64 17.00
CA GLN A 346 9.58 8.71 15.94
C GLN A 346 10.64 9.31 15.02
N GLU A 347 11.81 8.74 15.07
CA GLU A 347 12.91 8.99 14.15
C GLU A 347 12.88 8.03 12.97
N GLY A 348 13.66 8.35 11.93
CA GLY A 348 13.84 7.45 10.79
C GLY A 348 14.05 8.16 9.46
N HIS A 349 13.56 9.38 9.29
CA HIS A 349 13.94 10.22 8.15
C HIS A 349 15.36 10.77 8.31
N SER A 350 16.10 10.87 7.20
CA SER A 350 17.46 11.42 7.19
C SER A 350 17.50 12.94 7.11
N LYS A 351 16.37 13.56 6.80
CA LYS A 351 16.16 15.01 6.78
C LYS A 351 14.79 15.33 7.37
N GLY A 352 14.51 16.63 7.54
CA GLY A 352 13.28 17.13 8.14
C GLY A 352 12.02 16.48 7.55
N VAL A 353 11.05 16.20 8.40
CA VAL A 353 9.73 15.68 8.02
C VAL A 353 8.83 16.86 7.72
N HIS A 354 8.24 16.90 6.51
CA HIS A 354 7.44 18.04 6.08
C HIS A 354 5.95 17.82 6.27
N ASP A 355 5.41 16.66 5.96
CA ASP A 355 3.96 16.39 6.01
C ASP A 355 3.63 15.07 6.72
N LEU A 356 2.46 15.04 7.34
CA LEU A 356 1.89 13.90 8.05
C LEU A 356 0.41 13.78 7.75
N HIS A 357 -0.03 12.58 7.46
CA HIS A 357 -1.45 12.28 7.38
C HIS A 357 -1.75 10.92 8.04
N PHE A 358 -2.87 10.84 8.73
CA PHE A 358 -3.33 9.57 9.32
C PHE A 358 -4.24 8.80 8.38
N HIS A 359 -4.16 7.50 8.48
CA HIS A 359 -5.06 6.59 7.76
C HIS A 359 -6.49 6.70 8.31
N PRO A 360 -7.54 6.57 7.48
CA PRO A 360 -8.94 6.69 7.90
C PRO A 360 -9.33 5.77 9.07
N ASP A 361 -8.75 4.58 9.16
CA ASP A 361 -8.99 3.65 10.27
C ASP A 361 -8.23 4.06 11.55
N GLY A 362 -7.27 4.97 11.46
CA GLY A 362 -6.40 5.37 12.57
C GLY A 362 -5.30 4.37 12.92
N SER A 363 -5.01 3.39 12.07
CA SER A 363 -3.97 2.38 12.31
C SER A 363 -2.59 2.79 11.83
N LEU A 364 -2.52 3.63 10.80
CA LEU A 364 -1.29 4.00 10.13
C LEU A 364 -1.10 5.52 10.10
N ALA A 365 0.15 5.94 10.10
CA ALA A 365 0.58 7.30 9.81
C ALA A 365 1.48 7.30 8.57
N GLY A 366 1.26 8.24 7.66
CA GLY A 366 2.10 8.45 6.49
C GLY A 366 2.86 9.74 6.64
N THR A 367 4.18 9.72 6.45
CA THR A 367 5.05 10.89 6.54
C THR A 367 5.77 11.14 5.24
N GLY A 368 5.94 12.42 4.89
CA GLY A 368 6.74 12.86 3.76
C GLY A 368 7.95 13.65 4.22
N GLY A 369 9.15 13.21 3.81
CA GLY A 369 10.41 13.80 4.21
C GLY A 369 11.10 14.61 3.11
N LEU A 370 11.94 15.54 3.54
CA LEU A 370 12.85 16.28 2.66
C LEU A 370 14.01 15.40 2.17
N ASP A 371 14.09 14.14 2.60
CA ASP A 371 15.00 13.09 2.15
C ASP A 371 14.55 12.40 0.86
N SER A 372 13.50 12.89 0.19
CA SER A 372 12.86 12.35 -1.01
C SER A 372 12.07 11.06 -0.78
N PHE A 373 11.92 10.64 0.45
CA PHE A 373 11.21 9.44 0.81
C PHE A 373 9.90 9.74 1.54
N GLY A 374 8.90 8.91 1.27
CA GLY A 374 7.74 8.79 2.14
C GLY A 374 7.86 7.54 3.00
N ARG A 375 7.25 7.54 4.16
CA ARG A 375 7.19 6.37 5.04
C ARG A 375 5.78 6.16 5.56
N VAL A 376 5.41 4.90 5.72
CA VAL A 376 4.14 4.51 6.34
C VAL A 376 4.45 3.75 7.62
N TRP A 377 3.97 4.25 8.73
CA TRP A 377 4.20 3.74 10.07
C TRP A 377 2.94 3.07 10.62
N ASP A 378 3.07 1.92 11.24
CA ASP A 378 1.99 1.30 11.99
C ASP A 378 2.02 1.80 13.44
N LEU A 379 1.02 2.57 13.83
CA LEU A 379 0.92 3.16 15.17
C LEU A 379 0.77 2.10 16.28
N ARG A 380 0.24 0.93 15.95
CA ARG A 380 0.02 -0.16 16.90
C ARG A 380 1.29 -0.92 17.23
N THR A 381 2.19 -1.04 16.26
CA THR A 381 3.44 -1.80 16.40
C THR A 381 4.67 -0.90 16.46
N GLY A 382 4.56 0.37 16.04
CA GLY A 382 5.67 1.31 15.92
C GLY A 382 6.61 1.04 14.74
N ARG A 383 6.27 0.11 13.85
CA ARG A 383 7.13 -0.28 12.72
C ARG A 383 6.86 0.57 11.48
N CYS A 384 7.90 0.85 10.72
CA CYS A 384 7.75 1.31 9.35
C CYS A 384 7.30 0.13 8.49
N VAL A 385 6.03 0.17 8.04
CA VAL A 385 5.41 -0.92 7.26
C VAL A 385 5.77 -0.82 5.79
N MET A 386 5.92 0.40 5.28
CA MET A 386 6.19 0.63 3.88
C MET A 386 7.09 1.85 3.70
N PHE A 387 8.08 1.67 2.85
CA PHE A 387 8.98 2.71 2.41
C PHE A 387 8.57 3.14 0.99
N LEU A 388 8.26 4.42 0.82
CA LEU A 388 7.79 4.98 -0.45
C LEU A 388 8.99 5.57 -1.20
N GLU A 389 9.71 4.70 -1.89
CA GLU A 389 10.91 5.04 -2.65
C GLU A 389 10.57 5.27 -4.12
N GLY A 390 11.09 6.35 -4.72
CA GLY A 390 10.95 6.62 -6.15
C GLY A 390 10.78 8.08 -6.53
N HIS A 391 10.60 9.00 -5.59
CA HIS A 391 10.71 10.43 -5.88
C HIS A 391 12.17 10.84 -6.01
N LEU A 392 12.43 11.81 -6.91
CA LEU A 392 13.78 12.32 -7.16
C LEU A 392 14.16 13.51 -6.27
N LYS A 393 13.15 14.16 -5.69
CA LYS A 393 13.29 15.33 -4.81
C LYS A 393 12.41 15.19 -3.59
N GLU A 394 12.46 16.17 -2.71
CA GLU A 394 11.75 16.23 -1.44
C GLU A 394 10.25 15.95 -1.58
N VAL A 395 9.67 15.25 -0.62
CA VAL A 395 8.23 14.99 -0.54
C VAL A 395 7.59 16.03 0.37
N TYR A 396 6.71 16.85 -0.21
CA TYR A 396 6.06 17.97 0.48
C TYR A 396 4.63 17.66 0.93
N ALA A 397 3.99 16.67 0.35
CA ALA A 397 2.61 16.33 0.67
C ALA A 397 2.39 14.83 0.70
N VAL A 398 1.60 14.36 1.67
CA VAL A 398 1.16 12.98 1.81
C VAL A 398 -0.32 12.95 2.15
N ASN A 399 -1.09 12.12 1.47
CA ASN A 399 -2.51 11.97 1.79
C ASN A 399 -2.98 10.53 1.57
N PHE A 400 -3.73 9.99 2.54
CA PHE A 400 -4.40 8.69 2.40
C PHE A 400 -5.75 8.84 1.72
N SER A 401 -6.06 7.92 0.85
CA SER A 401 -7.41 7.80 0.29
C SER A 401 -8.39 7.23 1.32
N PRO A 402 -9.66 7.68 1.33
CA PRO A 402 -10.70 7.13 2.21
C PRO A 402 -10.92 5.63 2.02
N ASN A 403 -10.61 5.09 0.84
CA ASN A 403 -10.69 3.67 0.59
C ASN A 403 -9.70 2.83 1.42
N GLY A 404 -8.69 3.48 2.04
CA GLY A 404 -7.67 2.86 2.89
C GLY A 404 -6.65 2.00 2.14
N PHE A 405 -6.61 2.02 0.81
CA PHE A 405 -5.66 1.22 0.03
C PHE A 405 -4.61 2.05 -0.68
N HIS A 406 -4.91 3.32 -0.95
CA HIS A 406 -4.04 4.20 -1.71
C HIS A 406 -3.47 5.33 -0.85
N VAL A 407 -2.24 5.68 -1.15
CA VAL A 407 -1.56 6.87 -0.64
C VAL A 407 -1.09 7.68 -1.83
N ALA A 408 -1.27 8.99 -1.78
CA ALA A 408 -0.70 9.90 -2.75
C ALA A 408 0.40 10.73 -2.10
N THR A 409 1.50 10.93 -2.82
CA THR A 409 2.63 11.76 -2.40
C THR A 409 2.93 12.81 -3.45
N GLY A 410 3.10 14.06 -3.03
CA GLY A 410 3.47 15.18 -3.89
C GLY A 410 4.92 15.59 -3.60
N SER A 411 5.70 15.82 -4.65
CA SER A 411 7.14 16.07 -4.52
C SER A 411 7.61 17.30 -5.29
N GLY A 412 8.80 17.75 -4.93
CA GLY A 412 9.58 18.76 -5.64
C GLY A 412 10.08 18.33 -7.02
N ASP A 413 9.88 17.08 -7.40
CA ASP A 413 10.13 16.58 -8.76
C ASP A 413 8.99 16.86 -9.74
N ASN A 414 8.00 17.67 -9.35
CA ASN A 414 6.83 18.09 -10.12
C ASN A 414 5.82 16.96 -10.37
N THR A 415 6.04 15.80 -9.76
CA THR A 415 5.15 14.64 -9.91
C THR A 415 4.36 14.37 -8.64
N CYS A 416 3.20 13.75 -8.83
CA CYS A 416 2.46 13.11 -7.75
C CYS A 416 2.47 11.60 -8.00
N LYS A 417 2.88 10.83 -7.00
CA LYS A 417 2.88 9.36 -7.08
C LYS A 417 1.75 8.78 -6.25
N VAL A 418 1.12 7.76 -6.79
CA VAL A 418 0.07 7.01 -6.11
C VAL A 418 0.57 5.60 -5.81
N TRP A 419 0.44 5.21 -4.55
CA TRP A 419 0.95 3.96 -3.99
C TRP A 419 -0.19 3.06 -3.54
N ASP A 420 -0.08 1.75 -3.76
CA ASP A 420 -1.00 0.76 -3.21
C ASP A 420 -0.34 0.07 -2.00
N LEU A 421 -0.94 0.25 -0.83
CA LEU A 421 -0.48 -0.35 0.42
C LEU A 421 -0.51 -1.88 0.39
N ARG A 422 -1.46 -2.48 -0.34
CA ARG A 422 -1.61 -3.93 -0.46
C ARG A 422 -0.53 -4.54 -1.35
N LYS A 423 -0.21 -3.84 -2.46
CA LYS A 423 0.83 -4.26 -3.41
C LYS A 423 2.22 -3.78 -3.02
N ARG A 424 2.31 -2.87 -2.05
CA ARG A 424 3.54 -2.25 -1.56
C ARG A 424 4.41 -1.66 -2.68
N ARG A 425 3.78 -1.03 -3.67
CA ARG A 425 4.46 -0.42 -4.81
C ARG A 425 3.75 0.81 -5.32
N CYS A 426 4.47 1.64 -6.05
CA CYS A 426 3.89 2.72 -6.83
C CYS A 426 3.01 2.12 -7.94
N ILE A 427 1.74 2.57 -8.03
CA ILE A 427 0.81 2.18 -9.09
C ILE A 427 0.98 3.09 -10.29
N TYR A 428 1.05 4.39 -10.02
CA TYR A 428 1.06 5.40 -11.07
C TYR A 428 1.86 6.63 -10.66
N THR A 429 2.55 7.23 -11.62
CA THR A 429 3.23 8.52 -11.48
C THR A 429 2.52 9.53 -12.35
N ILE A 430 1.92 10.53 -11.72
CA ILE A 430 1.21 11.61 -12.39
C ILE A 430 2.21 12.73 -12.66
N PRO A 431 2.52 13.10 -13.92
CA PRO A 431 3.26 14.31 -14.24
C PRO A 431 2.36 15.53 -14.00
N ALA A 432 2.22 15.90 -12.71
CA ALA A 432 1.12 16.76 -12.29
C ALA A 432 1.29 18.20 -12.73
N HIS A 433 2.47 18.77 -12.52
CA HIS A 433 2.68 20.21 -12.63
C HIS A 433 4.02 20.55 -13.28
N GLN A 434 4.22 21.83 -13.60
CA GLN A 434 5.50 22.35 -14.12
C GLN A 434 6.48 22.74 -12.99
N ASN A 435 5.98 22.81 -11.76
CA ASN A 435 6.77 23.15 -10.57
C ASN A 435 6.40 22.20 -9.42
N LEU A 436 7.08 22.34 -8.29
CA LEU A 436 6.89 21.45 -7.14
C LEU A 436 5.42 21.35 -6.70
N VAL A 437 5.02 20.15 -6.33
CA VAL A 437 3.68 19.86 -5.79
C VAL A 437 3.71 20.12 -4.29
N SER A 438 2.97 21.14 -3.84
CA SER A 438 2.95 21.60 -2.45
C SER A 438 1.90 20.88 -1.59
N SER A 439 0.79 20.49 -2.21
CA SER A 439 -0.32 19.87 -1.49
C SER A 439 -1.04 18.83 -2.36
N VAL A 440 -1.48 17.78 -1.73
CA VAL A 440 -2.22 16.68 -2.37
C VAL A 440 -3.37 16.28 -1.45
N LYS A 441 -4.58 16.13 -2.00
CA LYS A 441 -5.76 15.76 -1.21
C LYS A 441 -6.67 14.83 -2.01
N PHE A 442 -7.05 13.69 -1.44
CA PHE A 442 -8.13 12.88 -1.97
C PHE A 442 -9.49 13.46 -1.59
N GLN A 443 -10.49 13.19 -2.40
CA GLN A 443 -11.87 13.45 -2.00
C GLN A 443 -12.17 12.73 -0.68
N PRO A 444 -12.70 13.43 0.35
CA PRO A 444 -12.82 12.86 1.70
C PRO A 444 -13.90 11.78 1.83
N THR A 445 -14.94 11.78 0.97
CA THR A 445 -16.03 10.79 1.02
C THR A 445 -15.63 9.44 0.43
N ASP A 446 -15.55 9.35 -0.88
CA ASP A 446 -15.34 8.07 -1.60
C ASP A 446 -13.97 7.94 -2.25
N GLY A 447 -13.21 9.02 -2.32
CA GLY A 447 -11.89 9.05 -2.95
C GLY A 447 -11.93 8.91 -4.48
N HIS A 448 -13.01 9.37 -5.15
CA HIS A 448 -13.18 9.26 -6.59
C HIS A 448 -12.30 10.20 -7.42
N PHE A 449 -11.67 11.15 -6.80
CA PHE A 449 -10.72 12.04 -7.46
C PHE A 449 -9.64 12.54 -6.50
N LEU A 450 -8.58 13.05 -7.08
CA LEU A 450 -7.42 13.58 -6.39
C LEU A 450 -7.24 15.06 -6.78
N LEU A 451 -6.92 15.88 -5.80
CA LEU A 451 -6.55 17.28 -5.99
C LEU A 451 -5.04 17.42 -5.79
N THR A 452 -4.41 18.24 -6.63
CA THR A 452 -3.00 18.61 -6.47
C THR A 452 -2.85 20.11 -6.60
N GLY A 453 -2.10 20.72 -5.69
CA GLY A 453 -1.72 22.14 -5.75
C GLY A 453 -0.22 22.28 -5.91
N ALA A 454 0.22 23.28 -6.65
CA ALA A 454 1.63 23.44 -6.95
C ALA A 454 2.11 24.89 -7.03
N TYR A 455 3.41 25.06 -7.07
CA TYR A 455 4.07 26.36 -7.19
C TYR A 455 4.06 26.91 -8.64
N ASP A 456 3.35 26.26 -9.55
CA ASP A 456 3.00 26.79 -10.87
C ASP A 456 1.73 27.67 -10.88
N ASN A 457 1.26 28.06 -9.69
CA ASN A 457 0.08 28.89 -9.44
C ASN A 457 -1.26 28.19 -9.78
N MET A 458 -1.23 26.89 -10.00
CA MET A 458 -2.41 26.12 -10.41
C MET A 458 -2.73 25.02 -9.42
N ALA A 459 -4.02 24.68 -9.32
CA ALA A 459 -4.46 23.41 -8.76
C ALA A 459 -5.11 22.59 -9.86
N LYS A 460 -5.02 21.28 -9.77
CA LYS A 460 -5.57 20.34 -10.76
C LYS A 460 -6.37 19.24 -10.10
N VAL A 461 -7.41 18.81 -10.81
CA VAL A 461 -8.31 17.72 -10.43
C VAL A 461 -8.00 16.52 -11.31
N TRP A 462 -7.79 15.35 -10.70
CA TRP A 462 -7.43 14.09 -11.37
C TRP A 462 -8.46 13.01 -11.10
N THR A 463 -8.81 12.23 -12.11
CA THR A 463 -9.74 11.09 -11.96
C THR A 463 -9.15 9.98 -11.11
N HIS A 464 -9.99 9.23 -10.44
CA HIS A 464 -9.66 7.94 -9.84
C HIS A 464 -10.77 6.92 -10.19
N PRO A 465 -10.42 5.73 -10.68
CA PRO A 465 -9.12 5.31 -11.23
C PRO A 465 -8.80 5.96 -12.59
N GLY A 466 -7.58 5.83 -13.05
CA GLY A 466 -7.16 6.31 -14.39
C GLY A 466 -6.24 7.52 -14.35
N TRP A 467 -6.29 8.36 -13.30
CA TRP A 467 -5.35 9.45 -13.04
C TRP A 467 -5.20 10.44 -14.21
N SER A 468 -6.27 10.64 -14.99
CA SER A 468 -6.32 11.62 -16.07
C SER A 468 -6.74 13.00 -15.54
N PRO A 469 -6.20 14.11 -16.10
CA PRO A 469 -6.60 15.44 -15.68
C PRO A 469 -8.04 15.73 -16.10
N LEU A 470 -8.87 16.21 -15.17
CA LEU A 470 -10.26 16.62 -15.42
C LEU A 470 -10.38 18.13 -15.61
N LYS A 471 -9.82 18.89 -14.68
CA LYS A 471 -9.91 20.35 -14.64
C LYS A 471 -8.65 20.95 -14.08
N THR A 472 -8.25 22.08 -14.63
CA THR A 472 -7.22 22.94 -14.08
C THR A 472 -7.89 24.16 -13.46
N LEU A 473 -7.63 24.40 -12.19
CA LEU A 473 -8.13 25.55 -11.43
C LEU A 473 -7.06 26.64 -11.50
N ALA A 474 -7.18 27.49 -12.49
CA ALA A 474 -6.30 28.62 -12.72
C ALA A 474 -6.96 29.93 -12.23
N GLY A 475 -6.21 30.79 -11.54
CA GLY A 475 -6.74 32.03 -11.02
C GLY A 475 -5.89 32.67 -9.93
N HIS A 476 -4.95 31.92 -9.33
CA HIS A 476 -3.96 32.49 -8.43
C HIS A 476 -2.81 33.14 -9.22
N GLU A 477 -2.33 34.28 -8.72
CA GLU A 477 -1.17 34.98 -9.28
C GLU A 477 0.14 34.49 -8.64
N GLY A 478 0.05 33.87 -7.47
CA GLY A 478 1.18 33.31 -6.72
C GLY A 478 1.09 31.79 -6.55
N LYS A 479 2.14 31.24 -6.00
CA LYS A 479 2.28 29.80 -5.72
C LYS A 479 1.12 29.28 -4.87
N VAL A 480 0.46 28.20 -5.29
CA VAL A 480 -0.51 27.52 -4.44
C VAL A 480 0.24 26.79 -3.34
N MET A 481 -0.02 27.16 -2.08
CA MET A 481 0.68 26.63 -0.91
C MET A 481 -0.07 25.46 -0.29
N GLY A 482 -1.39 25.52 -0.24
CA GLY A 482 -2.26 24.52 0.33
C GLY A 482 -3.58 24.42 -0.41
N LEU A 483 -4.24 23.30 -0.23
CA LEU A 483 -5.59 23.07 -0.73
C LEU A 483 -6.34 22.14 0.23
N ASP A 484 -7.62 22.29 0.27
CA ASP A 484 -8.52 21.41 0.98
C ASP A 484 -9.86 21.26 0.26
N MET A 485 -10.60 20.26 0.64
CA MET A 485 -11.93 20.00 0.13
C MET A 485 -12.90 19.86 1.29
N SER A 486 -14.06 20.45 1.13
CA SER A 486 -15.13 20.34 2.12
C SER A 486 -15.57 18.87 2.31
N PRO A 487 -15.90 18.46 3.53
CA PRO A 487 -16.35 17.09 3.81
C PRO A 487 -17.59 16.65 3.02
N ASP A 488 -18.46 17.59 2.64
CA ASP A 488 -19.62 17.35 1.78
C ASP A 488 -19.28 17.17 0.28
N GLY A 489 -18.03 17.44 -0.09
CA GLY A 489 -17.55 17.27 -1.46
C GLY A 489 -17.97 18.37 -2.45
N GLN A 490 -18.58 19.46 -1.99
CA GLN A 490 -19.12 20.50 -2.88
C GLN A 490 -18.14 21.63 -3.14
N LEU A 491 -17.28 21.95 -2.15
CA LEU A 491 -16.39 23.11 -2.18
C LEU A 491 -14.93 22.66 -2.18
N ILE A 492 -14.11 23.33 -2.97
CA ILE A 492 -12.66 23.22 -2.92
C ILE A 492 -12.09 24.57 -2.50
N ALA A 493 -11.21 24.60 -1.51
CA ALA A 493 -10.46 25.79 -1.13
C ALA A 493 -9.02 25.65 -1.59
N THR A 494 -8.47 26.72 -2.12
CA THR A 494 -7.04 26.84 -2.46
C THR A 494 -6.48 28.08 -1.81
N CYS A 495 -5.31 27.99 -1.20
CA CYS A 495 -4.62 29.14 -0.60
C CYS A 495 -3.25 29.33 -1.26
N SER A 496 -2.83 30.58 -1.35
CA SER A 496 -1.68 30.97 -2.16
C SER A 496 -0.74 31.96 -1.47
N TYR A 497 0.43 32.03 -2.04
CA TYR A 497 1.46 33.03 -1.73
C TYR A 497 1.01 34.46 -2.09
N ASP A 498 0.02 34.61 -2.97
CA ASP A 498 -0.62 35.89 -3.34
C ASP A 498 -1.49 36.50 -2.23
N ARG A 499 -1.48 35.88 -1.04
CA ARG A 499 -2.22 36.33 0.17
C ARG A 499 -3.75 36.12 0.07
N THR A 500 -4.22 35.46 -0.98
CA THR A 500 -5.65 35.14 -1.19
C THR A 500 -5.92 33.66 -0.94
N PHE A 501 -7.16 33.39 -0.54
CA PHE A 501 -7.75 32.08 -0.71
C PHE A 501 -8.91 32.15 -1.69
N LYS A 502 -9.14 31.10 -2.42
CA LYS A 502 -10.21 30.99 -3.41
C LYS A 502 -11.06 29.76 -3.13
N LEU A 503 -12.36 29.93 -3.32
CA LEU A 503 -13.33 28.85 -3.28
C LEU A 503 -13.78 28.51 -4.69
N TRP A 504 -13.86 27.22 -4.96
CA TRP A 504 -14.25 26.66 -6.24
C TRP A 504 -15.49 25.80 -6.04
N VAL A 505 -16.51 26.03 -6.85
CA VAL A 505 -17.81 25.35 -6.84
C VAL A 505 -18.09 24.83 -8.24
N ALA A 506 -18.79 23.71 -8.32
CA ALA A 506 -19.34 23.24 -9.58
C ALA A 506 -20.77 23.81 -9.74
N ASP A 507 -20.96 24.54 -10.82
CA ASP A 507 -22.28 25.06 -11.24
C ASP A 507 -23.16 23.94 -11.81
#